data_8b892c789a4d24dcc84e9dfce662354c
#
_entry.id   8b892c789a4d24dcc84e9dfce662354c
#
_cell.length_a   1.000
_cell.length_b   1.000
_cell.length_c   1.000
_cell.angle_alpha   90.00
_cell.angle_beta   90.00
_cell.angle_gamma   90.00
#
_symmetry.space_group_name_H-M   'P 1'
#
loop_
_entity.id
_entity.type
_entity.pdbx_description
1 polymer ?
#
loop_
_entity_poly.entity_id
_entity_poly.type
_entity_poly.pdbx_seq_one_letter_code
_entity_poly.pdbx_strand_id
1 'polypeptide(L)'
;VLFPIEHNDIWEMYKKTEASFWTAEEIDLHQDLVDWETKLSDDEKYFIKHILAFFAASDGIVNENLAENFINEVQYTEAKFYYGFQIMMENIHSETYSLLIDTYVKDANERDKLFNAIDNFEAIKQKAEWALKWIESPSFAERLIAFAAVEGIFFSGAFCSIYWMKKRGLMPGLTFSNELISRDEGSHCEFAVHLHNKHLINKVPKDRIKQIITEALDIERIFITESLPVDLIGMNNRLMIQYIEFVADRLLRELGCDNVYNVDNPFDFMDMISLEGKTNFFEKRVAEYRKAGVGEAVGESTNAFDFDSDF
;
A
#
# COMPACT_ATOMS: atom_id res chain seq x y z
N VAL A 1 -22.48 3.42 20.94
CA VAL A 1 -21.55 3.10 22.03
C VAL A 1 -20.68 1.97 21.57
N LEU A 2 -19.34 2.09 21.70
CA LEU A 2 -18.40 1.10 21.18
C LEU A 2 -18.44 -0.21 22.00
N PHE A 3 -18.54 -0.15 23.30
CA PHE A 3 -18.50 -1.31 24.17
C PHE A 3 -19.90 -1.82 24.56
N PRO A 4 -20.08 -3.16 24.69
CA PRO A 4 -19.05 -4.19 24.50
C PRO A 4 -18.66 -4.38 23.03
N ILE A 5 -17.43 -4.86 22.76
CA ILE A 5 -17.00 -5.23 21.42
C ILE A 5 -17.79 -6.46 20.97
N GLU A 6 -18.45 -6.37 19.81
CA GLU A 6 -19.28 -7.45 19.26
C GLU A 6 -18.49 -8.29 18.24
N HIS A 7 -17.60 -7.67 17.48
CA HIS A 7 -16.78 -8.30 16.43
C HIS A 7 -15.30 -8.23 16.79
N ASN A 8 -14.86 -9.15 17.67
CA ASN A 8 -13.49 -9.16 18.18
C ASN A 8 -12.43 -9.32 17.09
N ASP A 9 -12.70 -10.11 16.05
CA ASP A 9 -11.80 -10.32 14.92
C ASP A 9 -11.53 -9.02 14.14
N ILE A 10 -12.58 -8.24 13.87
CA ILE A 10 -12.46 -6.92 13.25
C ILE A 10 -11.73 -5.94 14.18
N TRP A 11 -12.08 -5.98 15.47
CA TRP A 11 -11.43 -5.13 16.47
C TRP A 11 -9.94 -5.40 16.60
N GLU A 12 -9.52 -6.67 16.58
CA GLU A 12 -8.11 -7.05 16.60
C GLU A 12 -7.37 -6.54 15.36
N MET A 13 -7.99 -6.62 14.16
CA MET A 13 -7.41 -6.05 12.94
C MET A 13 -7.25 -4.53 13.06
N TYR A 14 -8.27 -3.82 13.55
CA TYR A 14 -8.19 -2.38 13.80
C TYR A 14 -7.04 -2.04 14.76
N LYS A 15 -6.93 -2.73 15.89
CA LYS A 15 -5.87 -2.47 16.90
C LYS A 15 -4.47 -2.78 16.37
N LYS A 16 -4.34 -3.79 15.52
CA LYS A 16 -3.07 -4.11 14.83
C LYS A 16 -2.67 -2.98 13.88
N THR A 17 -3.62 -2.46 13.12
CA THR A 17 -3.39 -1.36 12.17
C THR A 17 -3.08 -0.05 12.91
N GLU A 18 -3.85 0.27 13.97
CA GLU A 18 -3.59 1.44 14.83
C GLU A 18 -2.19 1.40 15.43
N ALA A 19 -1.71 0.23 15.89
CA ALA A 19 -0.37 0.06 16.43
C ALA A 19 0.75 0.27 15.38
N SER A 20 0.43 0.26 14.09
CA SER A 20 1.37 0.48 12.99
C SER A 20 1.39 1.92 12.47
N PHE A 21 0.73 2.85 13.13
CA PHE A 21 0.66 4.26 12.77
C PHE A 21 2.03 4.90 12.57
N TRP A 22 2.13 5.71 11.54
CA TRP A 22 3.32 6.51 11.22
C TRP A 22 2.91 7.83 10.55
N THR A 23 3.83 8.77 10.40
CA THR A 23 3.60 10.05 9.72
C THR A 23 4.67 10.32 8.67
N ALA A 24 4.37 11.20 7.71
CA ALA A 24 5.27 11.53 6.62
C ALA A 24 6.61 12.13 7.10
N GLU A 25 6.63 12.79 8.27
CA GLU A 25 7.83 13.36 8.89
C GLU A 25 8.85 12.31 9.35
N GLU A 26 8.45 11.05 9.47
CA GLU A 26 9.38 9.95 9.81
C GLU A 26 10.32 9.57 8.65
N ILE A 27 10.09 10.11 7.45
CA ILE A 27 10.83 9.77 6.23
C ILE A 27 11.92 10.80 5.98
N ASP A 28 13.18 10.37 6.03
CA ASP A 28 14.34 11.21 5.71
C ASP A 28 14.71 11.07 4.22
N LEU A 29 14.65 12.19 3.48
CA LEU A 29 14.93 12.26 2.04
C LEU A 29 16.31 12.84 1.69
N HIS A 30 17.17 13.15 2.68
CA HIS A 30 18.45 13.81 2.40
C HIS A 30 19.36 12.96 1.50
N GLN A 31 19.48 11.67 1.77
CA GLN A 31 20.30 10.77 0.97
C GLN A 31 19.69 10.53 -0.41
N ASP A 32 18.36 10.56 -0.51
CA ASP A 32 17.66 10.40 -1.79
C ASP A 32 18.00 11.52 -2.77
N LEU A 33 18.15 12.75 -2.30
CA LEU A 33 18.59 13.87 -3.16
C LEU A 33 19.98 13.63 -3.74
N VAL A 34 20.90 13.08 -2.94
CA VAL A 34 22.24 12.72 -3.41
C VAL A 34 22.17 11.59 -4.44
N ASP A 35 21.41 10.55 -4.16
CA ASP A 35 21.26 9.41 -5.08
C ASP A 35 20.58 9.84 -6.38
N TRP A 36 19.55 10.68 -6.29
CA TRP A 36 18.84 11.25 -7.43
C TRP A 36 19.76 11.98 -8.40
N GLU A 37 20.63 12.86 -7.87
CA GLU A 37 21.52 13.67 -8.69
C GLU A 37 22.75 12.90 -9.21
N THR A 38 23.25 11.91 -8.46
CA THR A 38 24.57 11.34 -8.72
C THR A 38 24.58 9.87 -9.13
N LYS A 39 23.52 9.11 -8.86
CA LYS A 39 23.51 7.65 -9.05
C LYS A 39 22.48 7.16 -10.05
N LEU A 40 21.33 7.84 -10.16
CA LEU A 40 20.24 7.39 -11.00
C LEU A 40 20.44 7.80 -12.47
N SER A 41 20.12 6.88 -13.38
CA SER A 41 19.99 7.20 -14.82
C SER A 41 18.71 8.00 -15.09
N ASP A 42 18.62 8.59 -16.28
CA ASP A 42 17.42 9.31 -16.70
C ASP A 42 16.21 8.36 -16.80
N ASP A 43 16.41 7.11 -17.22
CA ASP A 43 15.37 6.09 -17.28
C ASP A 43 14.85 5.73 -15.88
N GLU A 44 15.74 5.60 -14.90
CA GLU A 44 15.35 5.33 -13.50
C GLU A 44 14.59 6.52 -12.91
N LYS A 45 15.03 7.75 -13.15
CA LYS A 45 14.31 8.96 -12.73
C LYS A 45 12.94 9.04 -13.38
N TYR A 46 12.85 8.75 -14.68
CA TYR A 46 11.59 8.70 -15.40
C TYR A 46 10.63 7.68 -14.79
N PHE A 47 11.11 6.45 -14.56
CA PHE A 47 10.33 5.37 -13.96
C PHE A 47 9.79 5.77 -12.58
N ILE A 48 10.66 6.27 -11.68
CA ILE A 48 10.27 6.66 -10.31
C ILE A 48 9.23 7.77 -10.34
N LYS A 49 9.41 8.82 -11.15
CA LYS A 49 8.44 9.92 -11.27
C LYS A 49 7.05 9.41 -11.65
N HIS A 50 6.96 8.50 -12.60
CA HIS A 50 5.67 7.99 -13.09
C HIS A 50 5.02 6.99 -12.12
N ILE A 51 5.81 6.19 -11.41
CA ILE A 51 5.29 5.34 -10.32
C ILE A 51 4.71 6.21 -9.19
N LEU A 52 5.40 7.26 -8.78
CA LEU A 52 4.90 8.20 -7.76
C LEU A 52 3.64 8.93 -8.22
N ALA A 53 3.58 9.32 -9.49
CA ALA A 53 2.39 9.93 -10.08
C ALA A 53 1.20 8.97 -10.09
N PHE A 54 1.43 7.69 -10.38
CA PHE A 54 0.42 6.64 -10.29
C PHE A 54 -0.09 6.48 -8.84
N PHE A 55 0.79 6.37 -7.87
CA PHE A 55 0.41 6.26 -6.47
C PHE A 55 -0.43 7.46 -6.01
N ALA A 56 0.04 8.68 -6.24
CA ALA A 56 -0.67 9.89 -5.84
C ALA A 56 -2.08 10.00 -6.47
N ALA A 57 -2.23 9.56 -7.72
CA ALA A 57 -3.52 9.54 -8.41
C ALA A 57 -4.46 8.45 -7.85
N SER A 58 -3.91 7.28 -7.52
CA SER A 58 -4.68 6.13 -7.03
C SER A 58 -5.24 6.36 -5.64
N ASP A 59 -4.45 6.93 -4.73
CA ASP A 59 -4.88 7.23 -3.36
C ASP A 59 -6.09 8.18 -3.32
N GLY A 60 -6.18 9.13 -4.24
CA GLY A 60 -7.34 10.00 -4.35
C GLY A 60 -8.63 9.22 -4.63
N ILE A 61 -8.58 8.25 -5.55
CA ILE A 61 -9.72 7.39 -5.91
C ILE A 61 -10.08 6.43 -4.78
N VAL A 62 -9.07 5.82 -4.16
CA VAL A 62 -9.22 4.91 -3.01
C VAL A 62 -9.91 5.65 -1.85
N ASN A 63 -9.42 6.83 -1.50
CA ASN A 63 -9.93 7.63 -0.40
C ASN A 63 -11.38 8.08 -0.61
N GLU A 64 -11.73 8.49 -1.83
CA GLU A 64 -13.10 8.84 -2.20
C GLU A 64 -14.05 7.66 -1.99
N ASN A 65 -13.67 6.46 -2.47
CA ASN A 65 -14.48 5.26 -2.30
C ASN A 65 -14.65 4.86 -0.83
N LEU A 66 -13.59 4.96 -0.02
CA LEU A 66 -13.66 4.68 1.41
C LEU A 66 -14.60 5.64 2.13
N ALA A 67 -14.48 6.94 1.86
CA ALA A 67 -15.23 7.99 2.55
C ALA A 67 -16.71 8.04 2.10
N GLU A 68 -16.99 7.84 0.83
CA GLU A 68 -18.36 7.94 0.30
C GLU A 68 -19.16 6.65 0.42
N ASN A 69 -18.51 5.50 0.25
CA ASN A 69 -19.18 4.20 0.20
C ASN A 69 -18.92 3.35 1.44
N PHE A 70 -17.73 2.82 1.62
CA PHE A 70 -17.49 1.75 2.59
C PHE A 70 -17.80 2.12 4.03
N ILE A 71 -17.35 3.28 4.53
CA ILE A 71 -17.62 3.68 5.91
C ILE A 71 -19.11 3.93 6.17
N ASN A 72 -19.86 4.32 5.16
CA ASN A 72 -21.29 4.59 5.27
C ASN A 72 -22.14 3.31 5.14
N GLU A 73 -21.67 2.32 4.38
CA GLU A 73 -22.41 1.09 4.11
C GLU A 73 -22.23 0.02 5.18
N VAL A 74 -21.04 -0.07 5.82
CA VAL A 74 -20.82 -1.07 6.86
C VAL A 74 -21.69 -0.80 8.09
N GLN A 75 -22.21 -1.88 8.68
CA GLN A 75 -23.12 -1.79 9.83
C GLN A 75 -22.39 -1.95 11.18
N TYR A 76 -21.23 -2.62 11.18
CA TYR A 76 -20.47 -2.91 12.39
C TYR A 76 -19.65 -1.71 12.83
N THR A 77 -19.74 -1.37 14.11
CA THR A 77 -19.01 -0.24 14.69
C THR A 77 -17.50 -0.44 14.55
N GLU A 78 -17.02 -1.65 14.78
CA GLU A 78 -15.61 -2.03 14.64
C GLU A 78 -15.10 -1.84 13.20
N ALA A 79 -15.92 -2.18 12.19
CA ALA A 79 -15.57 -1.96 10.78
C ALA A 79 -15.51 -0.46 10.43
N LYS A 80 -16.39 0.36 11.01
CA LYS A 80 -16.33 1.82 10.85
C LYS A 80 -15.06 2.40 11.46
N PHE A 81 -14.59 1.85 12.57
CA PHE A 81 -13.32 2.27 13.19
C PHE A 81 -12.15 1.91 12.30
N TYR A 82 -12.15 0.70 11.73
CA TYR A 82 -11.11 0.29 10.78
C TYR A 82 -11.06 1.22 9.56
N TYR A 83 -12.19 1.44 8.89
CA TYR A 83 -12.23 2.32 7.71
C TYR A 83 -11.89 3.78 8.03
N GLY A 84 -12.30 4.29 9.20
CA GLY A 84 -11.90 5.62 9.64
C GLY A 84 -10.39 5.77 9.80
N PHE A 85 -9.74 4.74 10.34
CA PHE A 85 -8.27 4.69 10.45
C PHE A 85 -7.62 4.52 9.07
N GLN A 86 -8.14 3.66 8.21
CA GLN A 86 -7.65 3.48 6.84
C GLN A 86 -7.69 4.81 6.08
N ILE A 87 -8.81 5.55 6.10
CA ILE A 87 -8.91 6.88 5.47
C ILE A 87 -7.81 7.82 5.97
N MET A 88 -7.51 7.79 7.27
CA MET A 88 -6.42 8.60 7.84
C MET A 88 -5.06 8.19 7.27
N MET A 89 -4.80 6.88 7.14
CA MET A 89 -3.54 6.39 6.58
C MET A 89 -3.40 6.72 5.10
N GLU A 90 -4.49 6.64 4.31
CA GLU A 90 -4.48 7.07 2.91
C GLU A 90 -4.15 8.56 2.74
N ASN A 91 -4.59 9.41 3.67
CA ASN A 91 -4.18 10.81 3.68
C ASN A 91 -2.66 10.95 3.91
N ILE A 92 -2.07 10.14 4.78
CA ILE A 92 -0.61 10.13 5.04
C ILE A 92 0.15 9.56 3.83
N HIS A 93 -0.36 8.52 3.16
CA HIS A 93 0.20 8.01 1.91
C HIS A 93 0.22 9.09 0.83
N SER A 94 -0.90 9.75 0.61
CA SER A 94 -1.05 10.83 -0.37
C SER A 94 -0.11 12.01 -0.08
N GLU A 95 0.00 12.43 1.18
CA GLU A 95 0.98 13.43 1.62
C GLU A 95 2.40 12.98 1.30
N THR A 96 2.74 11.75 1.61
CA THR A 96 4.07 11.18 1.39
C THR A 96 4.43 11.16 -0.09
N TYR A 97 3.55 10.69 -0.97
CA TYR A 97 3.78 10.70 -2.42
C TYR A 97 3.94 12.12 -2.97
N SER A 98 3.15 13.05 -2.46
CA SER A 98 3.26 14.46 -2.84
C SER A 98 4.60 15.06 -2.42
N LEU A 99 5.08 14.77 -1.22
CA LEU A 99 6.39 15.20 -0.73
C LEU A 99 7.54 14.58 -1.53
N LEU A 100 7.44 13.30 -1.91
CA LEU A 100 8.44 12.63 -2.75
C LEU A 100 8.53 13.31 -4.12
N ILE A 101 7.39 13.56 -4.79
CA ILE A 101 7.33 14.24 -6.08
C ILE A 101 7.92 15.66 -5.96
N ASP A 102 7.52 16.44 -4.98
CA ASP A 102 8.02 17.81 -4.76
C ASP A 102 9.52 17.85 -4.47
N THR A 103 10.01 16.81 -3.77
CA THR A 103 11.42 16.69 -3.43
C THR A 103 12.29 16.37 -4.63
N TYR A 104 11.87 15.42 -5.49
CA TYR A 104 12.68 14.97 -6.62
C TYR A 104 12.51 15.81 -7.88
N VAL A 105 11.32 16.35 -8.12
CA VAL A 105 10.99 17.09 -9.36
C VAL A 105 11.00 18.58 -9.10
N LYS A 106 12.01 19.28 -9.62
CA LYS A 106 12.18 20.73 -9.40
C LYS A 106 11.45 21.58 -10.43
N ASP A 107 11.22 21.06 -11.63
CA ASP A 107 10.47 21.78 -12.67
C ASP A 107 8.96 21.81 -12.32
N ALA A 108 8.40 23.02 -12.20
CA ALA A 108 7.02 23.22 -11.78
C ALA A 108 6.01 22.68 -12.81
N ASN A 109 6.31 22.76 -14.12
CA ASN A 109 5.41 22.25 -15.16
C ASN A 109 5.40 20.73 -15.19
N GLU A 110 6.55 20.10 -14.93
CA GLU A 110 6.65 18.64 -14.81
C GLU A 110 5.89 18.16 -13.58
N ARG A 111 6.06 18.80 -12.43
CA ARG A 111 5.30 18.47 -11.22
C ARG A 111 3.79 18.58 -11.44
N ASP A 112 3.32 19.64 -12.06
CA ASP A 112 1.90 19.83 -12.36
C ASP A 112 1.34 18.69 -13.21
N LYS A 113 2.09 18.24 -14.22
CA LYS A 113 1.71 17.06 -15.02
C LYS A 113 1.65 15.77 -14.23
N LEU A 114 2.56 15.56 -13.28
CA LEU A 114 2.58 14.37 -12.44
C LEU A 114 1.42 14.38 -11.42
N PHE A 115 1.12 15.53 -10.82
CA PHE A 115 -0.03 15.66 -9.93
C PHE A 115 -1.39 15.53 -10.64
N ASN A 116 -1.43 15.79 -11.96
CA ASN A 116 -2.60 15.55 -12.79
C ASN A 116 -2.42 14.31 -13.68
N ALA A 117 -1.91 13.22 -13.09
CA ALA A 117 -1.47 12.03 -13.82
C ALA A 117 -2.59 11.34 -14.59
N ILE A 118 -3.80 11.30 -14.07
CA ILE A 118 -4.96 10.67 -14.73
C ILE A 118 -5.24 11.32 -16.09
N ASP A 119 -5.11 12.63 -16.18
CA ASP A 119 -5.34 13.37 -17.42
C ASP A 119 -4.15 13.33 -18.39
N ASN A 120 -2.95 13.12 -17.87
CA ASN A 120 -1.71 13.22 -18.65
C ASN A 120 -1.10 11.87 -19.07
N PHE A 121 -1.47 10.76 -18.42
CA PHE A 121 -0.87 9.44 -18.68
C PHE A 121 -1.95 8.37 -18.90
N GLU A 122 -2.10 7.93 -20.14
CA GLU A 122 -3.14 6.98 -20.56
C GLU A 122 -3.15 5.69 -19.73
N ALA A 123 -1.98 5.17 -19.36
CA ALA A 123 -1.90 3.95 -18.57
C ALA A 123 -2.40 4.12 -17.11
N ILE A 124 -2.18 5.29 -16.52
CA ILE A 124 -2.71 5.64 -15.21
C ILE A 124 -4.22 5.83 -15.29
N LYS A 125 -4.69 6.49 -16.36
CA LYS A 125 -6.11 6.65 -16.64
C LYS A 125 -6.85 5.31 -16.77
N GLN A 126 -6.29 4.33 -17.44
CA GLN A 126 -6.90 3.01 -17.57
C GLN A 126 -7.11 2.31 -16.23
N LYS A 127 -6.13 2.37 -15.32
CA LYS A 127 -6.27 1.85 -13.95
C LYS A 127 -7.37 2.62 -13.18
N ALA A 128 -7.38 3.94 -13.29
CA ALA A 128 -8.37 4.80 -12.66
C ALA A 128 -9.78 4.51 -13.17
N GLU A 129 -9.99 4.40 -14.48
CA GLU A 129 -11.28 4.08 -15.09
C GLU A 129 -11.80 2.70 -14.65
N TRP A 130 -10.91 1.71 -14.51
CA TRP A 130 -11.28 0.40 -13.99
C TRP A 130 -11.75 0.49 -12.53
N ALA A 131 -11.01 1.21 -11.68
CA ALA A 131 -11.38 1.41 -10.28
C ALA A 131 -12.71 2.16 -10.14
N LEU A 132 -12.91 3.25 -10.88
CA LEU A 132 -14.15 4.05 -10.89
C LEU A 132 -15.35 3.22 -11.37
N LYS A 133 -15.19 2.39 -12.41
CA LYS A 133 -16.24 1.46 -12.85
C LYS A 133 -16.77 0.58 -11.71
N TRP A 134 -15.87 0.12 -10.83
CA TRP A 134 -16.26 -0.73 -9.70
C TRP A 134 -16.84 0.05 -8.51
N ILE A 135 -16.36 1.27 -8.26
CA ILE A 135 -16.93 2.16 -7.25
C ILE A 135 -18.42 2.40 -7.51
N GLU A 136 -18.84 2.47 -8.76
CA GLU A 136 -20.23 2.63 -9.19
C GLU A 136 -21.06 1.34 -9.15
N SER A 137 -20.45 0.17 -8.90
CA SER A 137 -21.18 -1.09 -8.82
C SER A 137 -22.22 -1.06 -7.69
N PRO A 138 -23.47 -1.50 -7.93
CA PRO A 138 -24.49 -1.56 -6.88
C PRO A 138 -24.23 -2.64 -5.83
N SER A 139 -23.31 -3.57 -6.08
CA SER A 139 -22.98 -4.67 -5.18
C SER A 139 -21.82 -4.31 -4.26
N PHE A 140 -22.09 -4.12 -2.96
CA PHE A 140 -21.05 -3.95 -1.95
C PHE A 140 -19.99 -5.07 -2.00
N ALA A 141 -20.43 -6.33 -2.15
CA ALA A 141 -19.53 -7.46 -2.21
C ALA A 141 -18.57 -7.40 -3.41
N GLU A 142 -19.05 -7.02 -4.61
CA GLU A 142 -18.20 -6.86 -5.80
C GLU A 142 -17.24 -5.67 -5.64
N ARG A 143 -17.72 -4.54 -5.08
CA ARG A 143 -16.85 -3.39 -4.79
C ARG A 143 -15.72 -3.77 -3.82
N LEU A 144 -16.02 -4.60 -2.82
CA LEU A 144 -15.03 -5.08 -1.86
C LEU A 144 -13.94 -5.95 -2.51
N ILE A 145 -14.31 -6.84 -3.45
CA ILE A 145 -13.35 -7.64 -4.22
C ILE A 145 -12.52 -6.75 -5.16
N ALA A 146 -13.15 -5.81 -5.84
CA ALA A 146 -12.45 -4.87 -6.72
C ALA A 146 -11.48 -3.98 -5.93
N PHE A 147 -11.88 -3.54 -4.74
CA PHE A 147 -11.01 -2.80 -3.83
C PHE A 147 -9.79 -3.63 -3.41
N ALA A 148 -9.98 -4.89 -3.04
CA ALA A 148 -8.87 -5.81 -2.76
C ALA A 148 -7.95 -6.00 -3.97
N ALA A 149 -8.47 -5.96 -5.20
CA ALA A 149 -7.66 -6.00 -6.42
C ALA A 149 -6.86 -4.71 -6.65
N VAL A 150 -7.43 -3.53 -6.34
CA VAL A 150 -6.69 -2.26 -6.40
C VAL A 150 -5.52 -2.29 -5.42
N GLU A 151 -5.78 -2.56 -4.15
CA GLU A 151 -4.78 -2.59 -3.07
C GLU A 151 -3.73 -3.71 -3.26
N GLY A 152 -4.19 -4.89 -3.66
CA GLY A 152 -3.35 -6.09 -3.73
C GLY A 152 -2.67 -6.33 -5.07
N ILE A 153 -3.22 -5.82 -6.19
CA ILE A 153 -2.70 -6.09 -7.54
C ILE A 153 -2.15 -4.83 -8.21
N PHE A 154 -2.94 -3.74 -8.29
CA PHE A 154 -2.51 -2.54 -9.03
C PHE A 154 -1.27 -1.87 -8.43
N PHE A 155 -1.00 -2.07 -7.15
CA PHE A 155 0.20 -1.55 -6.49
C PHE A 155 1.37 -2.55 -6.47
N SER A 156 1.11 -3.83 -6.73
CA SER A 156 2.09 -4.90 -6.51
C SER A 156 3.35 -4.76 -7.35
N GLY A 157 3.23 -4.48 -8.64
CA GLY A 157 4.37 -4.29 -9.53
C GLY A 157 5.17 -3.04 -9.19
N ALA A 158 4.48 -1.95 -8.84
CA ALA A 158 5.09 -0.70 -8.41
C ALA A 158 5.88 -0.87 -7.10
N PHE A 159 5.30 -1.48 -6.08
CA PHE A 159 5.99 -1.78 -4.83
C PHE A 159 7.21 -2.69 -5.05
N CYS A 160 7.06 -3.75 -5.82
CA CYS A 160 8.16 -4.64 -6.16
C CYS A 160 9.31 -3.90 -6.86
N SER A 161 9.01 -2.96 -7.75
CA SER A 161 9.99 -2.14 -8.45
C SER A 161 10.78 -1.24 -7.50
N ILE A 162 10.14 -0.66 -6.49
CA ILE A 162 10.82 0.16 -5.47
C ILE A 162 11.66 -0.73 -4.53
N TYR A 163 11.19 -1.93 -4.19
CA TYR A 163 12.00 -2.90 -3.44
C TYR A 163 13.25 -3.35 -4.21
N TRP A 164 13.19 -3.40 -5.54
CA TRP A 164 14.36 -3.61 -6.38
C TRP A 164 15.40 -2.48 -6.21
N MET A 165 14.96 -1.23 -6.11
CA MET A 165 15.84 -0.10 -5.80
C MET A 165 16.49 -0.27 -4.42
N LYS A 166 15.73 -0.74 -3.41
CA LYS A 166 16.27 -1.08 -2.09
C LYS A 166 17.36 -2.15 -2.16
N LYS A 167 17.14 -3.24 -2.92
CA LYS A 167 18.13 -4.30 -3.13
C LYS A 167 19.43 -3.76 -3.71
N ARG A 168 19.35 -2.70 -4.51
CA ARG A 168 20.53 -2.02 -5.10
C ARG A 168 21.15 -0.96 -4.19
N GLY A 169 20.62 -0.73 -3.00
CA GLY A 169 21.10 0.28 -2.06
C GLY A 169 20.88 1.73 -2.49
N LEU A 170 19.80 1.99 -3.21
CA LEU A 170 19.44 3.30 -3.76
C LEU A 170 18.19 3.86 -3.07
N MET A 171 18.10 5.19 -2.98
CA MET A 171 16.91 5.93 -2.58
C MET A 171 16.34 5.44 -1.23
N PRO A 172 17.10 5.53 -0.12
CA PRO A 172 16.69 4.96 1.17
C PRO A 172 15.39 5.54 1.73
N GLY A 173 15.10 6.83 1.53
CA GLY A 173 13.85 7.45 1.95
C GLY A 173 12.64 6.92 1.16
N LEU A 174 12.74 6.87 -0.17
CA LEU A 174 11.74 6.28 -1.05
C LEU A 174 11.47 4.82 -0.68
N THR A 175 12.53 4.03 -0.48
CA THR A 175 12.37 2.60 -0.18
C THR A 175 11.83 2.36 1.22
N PHE A 176 12.16 3.20 2.20
CA PHE A 176 11.57 3.15 3.53
C PHE A 176 10.08 3.51 3.51
N SER A 177 9.69 4.57 2.82
CA SER A 177 8.27 4.89 2.65
C SER A 177 7.50 3.74 1.99
N ASN A 178 8.10 3.11 0.99
CA ASN A 178 7.51 1.94 0.32
C ASN A 178 7.27 0.76 1.28
N GLU A 179 8.16 0.54 2.25
CA GLU A 179 7.96 -0.49 3.28
C GLU A 179 6.76 -0.19 4.17
N LEU A 180 6.60 1.06 4.60
CA LEU A 180 5.49 1.48 5.43
C LEU A 180 4.16 1.40 4.68
N ILE A 181 4.11 1.97 3.49
CA ILE A 181 2.90 2.02 2.67
C ILE A 181 2.49 0.62 2.20
N SER A 182 3.40 -0.17 1.62
CA SER A 182 3.05 -1.52 1.15
C SER A 182 2.59 -2.47 2.26
N ARG A 183 3.06 -2.27 3.49
CA ARG A 183 2.55 -2.97 4.67
C ARG A 183 1.11 -2.57 4.96
N ASP A 184 0.81 -1.28 4.91
CA ASP A 184 -0.54 -0.76 5.17
C ASP A 184 -1.51 -1.25 4.10
N GLU A 185 -1.15 -1.18 2.80
CA GLU A 185 -1.96 -1.69 1.69
C GLU A 185 -2.20 -3.21 1.78
N GLY A 186 -1.19 -3.96 2.24
CA GLY A 186 -1.35 -5.38 2.54
C GLY A 186 -2.41 -5.63 3.62
N SER A 187 -2.46 -4.78 4.66
CA SER A 187 -3.46 -4.85 5.73
C SER A 187 -4.85 -4.45 5.25
N HIS A 188 -4.95 -3.45 4.37
CA HIS A 188 -6.20 -3.01 3.75
C HIS A 188 -6.80 -4.12 2.87
N CYS A 189 -5.97 -4.75 2.05
CA CYS A 189 -6.37 -5.90 1.24
C CYS A 189 -6.82 -7.08 2.12
N GLU A 190 -6.07 -7.42 3.18
CA GLU A 190 -6.41 -8.47 4.15
C GLU A 190 -7.77 -8.20 4.81
N PHE A 191 -8.05 -6.95 5.17
CA PHE A 191 -9.33 -6.55 5.76
C PHE A 191 -10.51 -6.74 4.80
N ALA A 192 -10.36 -6.34 3.53
CA ALA A 192 -11.37 -6.56 2.51
C ALA A 192 -11.68 -8.05 2.32
N VAL A 193 -10.64 -8.88 2.23
CA VAL A 193 -10.77 -10.34 2.15
C VAL A 193 -11.45 -10.92 3.40
N HIS A 194 -11.07 -10.44 4.58
CA HIS A 194 -11.65 -10.89 5.85
C HIS A 194 -13.16 -10.58 5.93
N LEU A 195 -13.55 -9.34 5.61
CA LEU A 195 -14.98 -8.97 5.57
C LEU A 195 -15.75 -9.84 4.58
N HIS A 196 -15.23 -10.03 3.37
CA HIS A 196 -15.87 -10.89 2.37
C HIS A 196 -16.07 -12.33 2.90
N ASN A 197 -15.03 -12.92 3.46
CA ASN A 197 -15.05 -14.33 3.83
C ASN A 197 -15.84 -14.62 5.11
N LYS A 198 -15.80 -13.72 6.08
CA LYS A 198 -16.34 -13.96 7.44
C LYS A 198 -17.65 -13.26 7.72
N HIS A 199 -17.86 -12.08 7.15
CA HIS A 199 -18.96 -11.21 7.56
C HIS A 199 -20.04 -11.01 6.49
N LEU A 200 -19.72 -11.22 5.20
CA LEU A 200 -20.74 -11.13 4.16
C LEU A 200 -21.62 -12.39 4.11
N ILE A 201 -22.93 -12.19 4.12
CA ILE A 201 -23.93 -13.25 3.92
C ILE A 201 -23.96 -13.62 2.42
N ASN A 202 -24.08 -12.61 1.56
CA ASN A 202 -24.15 -12.79 0.11
C ASN A 202 -22.74 -12.57 -0.48
N LYS A 203 -22.02 -13.65 -0.68
CA LYS A 203 -20.66 -13.62 -1.24
C LYS A 203 -20.70 -13.56 -2.75
N VAL A 204 -19.65 -12.97 -3.31
CA VAL A 204 -19.44 -12.98 -4.77
C VAL A 204 -19.17 -14.41 -5.25
N PRO A 205 -19.82 -14.88 -6.32
CA PRO A 205 -19.52 -16.19 -6.90
C PRO A 205 -18.06 -16.31 -7.33
N LYS A 206 -17.45 -17.50 -7.16
CA LYS A 206 -16.02 -17.72 -7.44
C LYS A 206 -15.61 -17.36 -8.87
N ASP A 207 -16.44 -17.65 -9.87
CA ASP A 207 -16.15 -17.29 -11.25
C ASP A 207 -16.14 -15.79 -11.46
N ARG A 208 -17.00 -15.06 -10.73
CA ARG A 208 -17.02 -13.62 -10.77
C ARG A 208 -15.80 -13.01 -10.08
N ILE A 209 -15.37 -13.58 -8.94
CA ILE A 209 -14.11 -13.19 -8.27
C ILE A 209 -12.93 -13.37 -9.24
N LYS A 210 -12.83 -14.55 -9.88
CA LYS A 210 -11.78 -14.82 -10.86
C LYS A 210 -11.79 -13.79 -11.99
N GLN A 211 -12.96 -13.44 -12.52
CA GLN A 211 -13.10 -12.43 -13.56
C GLN A 211 -12.55 -11.08 -13.12
N ILE A 212 -12.95 -10.57 -11.94
CA ILE A 212 -12.51 -9.28 -11.40
C ILE A 212 -10.98 -9.26 -11.26
N ILE A 213 -10.42 -10.31 -10.65
CA ILE A 213 -8.97 -10.41 -10.38
C ILE A 213 -8.16 -10.52 -11.68
N THR A 214 -8.62 -11.31 -12.65
CA THR A 214 -7.91 -11.46 -13.93
C THR A 214 -7.99 -10.21 -14.79
N GLU A 215 -9.12 -9.50 -14.81
CA GLU A 215 -9.25 -8.20 -15.48
C GLU A 215 -8.24 -7.17 -14.88
N ALA A 216 -8.14 -7.10 -13.56
CA ALA A 216 -7.18 -6.21 -12.90
C ALA A 216 -5.73 -6.59 -13.25
N LEU A 217 -5.42 -7.89 -13.25
CA LEU A 217 -4.08 -8.36 -13.59
C LEU A 217 -3.69 -8.03 -15.03
N ASP A 218 -4.62 -8.15 -15.99
CA ASP A 218 -4.34 -7.82 -17.40
C ASP A 218 -3.99 -6.34 -17.57
N ILE A 219 -4.65 -5.44 -16.84
CA ILE A 219 -4.33 -4.01 -16.82
C ILE A 219 -2.96 -3.77 -16.17
N GLU A 220 -2.69 -4.43 -15.03
CA GLU A 220 -1.39 -4.32 -14.35
C GLU A 220 -0.24 -4.81 -15.23
N ARG A 221 -0.45 -5.93 -15.93
CA ARG A 221 0.54 -6.49 -16.86
C ARG A 221 0.94 -5.49 -17.95
N ILE A 222 -0.03 -4.84 -18.59
CA ILE A 222 0.21 -3.81 -19.59
C ILE A 222 0.94 -2.60 -18.96
N PHE A 223 0.48 -2.16 -17.79
CA PHE A 223 1.08 -1.01 -17.11
C PHE A 223 2.56 -1.23 -16.86
N ILE A 224 2.95 -2.33 -16.25
CA ILE A 224 4.32 -2.54 -15.75
C ILE A 224 5.30 -3.10 -16.80
N THR A 225 4.82 -3.52 -17.97
CA THR A 225 5.67 -4.08 -19.04
C THR A 225 5.68 -3.28 -20.33
N GLU A 226 4.61 -2.56 -20.63
CA GLU A 226 4.47 -1.81 -21.88
C GLU A 226 4.41 -0.30 -21.66
N SER A 227 3.60 0.15 -20.70
CA SER A 227 3.39 1.57 -20.47
C SER A 227 4.50 2.20 -19.63
N LEU A 228 4.94 1.51 -18.58
CA LEU A 228 6.06 1.88 -17.74
C LEU A 228 6.94 0.63 -17.49
N PRO A 229 7.73 0.21 -18.50
CA PRO A 229 8.44 -1.04 -18.45
C PRO A 229 9.50 -1.09 -17.36
N VAL A 230 9.50 -2.16 -16.55
CA VAL A 230 10.46 -2.35 -15.45
C VAL A 230 11.91 -2.58 -15.95
N ASP A 231 12.14 -2.83 -17.23
CA ASP A 231 13.49 -2.87 -17.82
C ASP A 231 14.20 -1.51 -17.78
N LEU A 232 13.46 -0.40 -17.70
CA LEU A 232 14.02 0.95 -17.47
C LEU A 232 14.84 1.04 -16.17
N ILE A 233 14.53 0.21 -15.18
CA ILE A 233 15.26 0.13 -13.91
C ILE A 233 16.10 -1.15 -13.78
N GLY A 234 16.29 -1.88 -14.89
CA GLY A 234 17.12 -3.07 -14.96
C GLY A 234 16.45 -4.34 -14.42
N MET A 235 15.12 -4.36 -14.25
CA MET A 235 14.36 -5.57 -13.93
C MET A 235 13.95 -6.33 -15.20
N ASN A 236 13.67 -7.61 -15.05
CA ASN A 236 13.21 -8.47 -16.13
C ASN A 236 11.68 -8.44 -16.22
N ASN A 237 11.14 -7.94 -17.34
CA ASN A 237 9.69 -7.86 -17.60
C ASN A 237 8.98 -9.22 -17.44
N ARG A 238 9.58 -10.32 -17.91
CA ARG A 238 8.98 -11.66 -17.80
C ARG A 238 8.88 -12.11 -16.34
N LEU A 239 9.92 -11.85 -15.53
CA LEU A 239 9.87 -12.16 -14.08
C LEU A 239 8.86 -11.27 -13.37
N MET A 240 8.69 -10.01 -13.77
CA MET A 240 7.68 -9.14 -13.21
C MET A 240 6.26 -9.66 -13.54
N ILE A 241 6.00 -10.11 -14.75
CA ILE A 241 4.72 -10.76 -15.10
C ILE A 241 4.48 -11.96 -14.17
N GLN A 242 5.45 -12.84 -14.04
CA GLN A 242 5.34 -13.99 -13.13
C GLN A 242 5.07 -13.56 -11.67
N TYR A 243 5.69 -12.48 -11.21
CA TYR A 243 5.48 -11.97 -9.86
C TYR A 243 4.04 -11.48 -9.65
N ILE A 244 3.50 -10.66 -10.55
CA ILE A 244 2.12 -10.18 -10.41
C ILE A 244 1.09 -11.31 -10.57
N GLU A 245 1.36 -12.33 -11.39
CA GLU A 245 0.57 -13.57 -11.48
C GLU A 245 0.59 -14.35 -10.16
N PHE A 246 1.75 -14.46 -9.51
CA PHE A 246 1.87 -15.04 -8.17
C PHE A 246 1.04 -14.28 -7.13
N VAL A 247 1.07 -12.94 -7.16
CA VAL A 247 0.28 -12.10 -6.28
C VAL A 247 -1.22 -12.30 -6.50
N ALA A 248 -1.66 -12.37 -7.77
CA ALA A 248 -3.06 -12.63 -8.11
C ALA A 248 -3.53 -14.01 -7.63
N ASP A 249 -2.73 -15.06 -7.81
CA ASP A 249 -3.03 -16.39 -7.29
C ASP A 249 -3.11 -16.44 -5.76
N ARG A 250 -2.27 -15.67 -5.08
CA ARG A 250 -2.36 -15.54 -3.62
C ARG A 250 -3.69 -14.92 -3.21
N LEU A 251 -4.09 -13.82 -3.82
CA LEU A 251 -5.36 -13.16 -3.53
C LEU A 251 -6.56 -14.06 -3.85
N LEU A 252 -6.52 -14.80 -4.96
CA LEU A 252 -7.54 -15.80 -5.31
C LEU A 252 -7.69 -16.88 -4.23
N ARG A 253 -6.58 -17.43 -3.73
CA ARG A 253 -6.61 -18.43 -2.64
C ARG A 253 -7.18 -17.86 -1.34
N GLU A 254 -6.80 -16.65 -0.98
CA GLU A 254 -7.32 -15.96 0.20
C GLU A 254 -8.83 -15.73 0.11
N LEU A 255 -9.36 -15.52 -1.10
CA LEU A 255 -10.79 -15.43 -1.41
C LEU A 255 -11.47 -16.81 -1.61
N GLY A 256 -10.77 -17.92 -1.37
CA GLY A 256 -11.31 -19.27 -1.47
C GLY A 256 -11.49 -19.78 -2.90
N CYS A 257 -10.80 -19.20 -3.86
CA CYS A 257 -10.75 -19.63 -5.26
C CYS A 257 -9.51 -20.49 -5.55
N ASP A 258 -9.57 -21.30 -6.61
CA ASP A 258 -8.40 -21.99 -7.11
C ASP A 258 -7.49 -21.03 -7.87
N ASN A 259 -6.19 -21.35 -7.92
CA ASN A 259 -5.21 -20.63 -8.70
C ASN A 259 -5.61 -20.63 -10.18
N VAL A 260 -5.21 -19.58 -10.88
CA VAL A 260 -5.35 -19.43 -12.34
C VAL A 260 -4.00 -19.64 -13.03
N TYR A 261 -2.93 -19.09 -12.46
CA TYR A 261 -1.61 -19.01 -13.13
C TYR A 261 -0.66 -20.12 -12.67
N ASN A 262 -0.73 -20.56 -11.43
CA ASN A 262 0.09 -21.63 -10.84
C ASN A 262 1.60 -21.40 -10.99
N VAL A 263 2.05 -20.21 -10.64
CA VAL A 263 3.45 -19.79 -10.69
C VAL A 263 4.02 -19.55 -9.30
N ASP A 264 5.34 -19.73 -9.18
CA ASP A 264 6.09 -19.41 -7.95
C ASP A 264 6.59 -17.96 -7.97
N ASN A 265 6.87 -17.39 -6.78
CA ASN A 265 7.48 -16.09 -6.67
C ASN A 265 8.89 -16.09 -7.27
N PRO A 266 9.17 -15.29 -8.32
CA PRO A 266 10.48 -15.27 -8.97
C PRO A 266 11.51 -14.40 -8.25
N PHE A 267 11.08 -13.60 -7.25
CA PHE A 267 11.93 -12.62 -6.56
C PHE A 267 12.15 -12.99 -5.09
N ASP A 268 13.34 -13.50 -4.79
CA ASP A 268 13.76 -13.87 -3.44
C ASP A 268 13.69 -12.71 -2.44
N PHE A 269 13.99 -11.48 -2.87
CA PHE A 269 13.92 -10.30 -2.03
C PHE A 269 12.50 -9.96 -1.58
N MET A 270 11.47 -10.36 -2.35
CA MET A 270 10.07 -10.17 -1.96
C MET A 270 9.61 -11.20 -0.92
N ASP A 271 10.20 -12.39 -0.86
CA ASP A 271 9.93 -13.38 0.19
C ASP A 271 10.44 -12.89 1.56
N MET A 272 11.62 -12.29 1.60
CA MET A 272 12.19 -11.74 2.84
C MET A 272 11.33 -10.63 3.44
N ILE A 273 10.76 -9.76 2.61
CA ILE A 273 9.85 -8.70 3.04
C ILE A 273 8.56 -9.26 3.65
N SER A 274 7.99 -10.29 3.05
CA SER A 274 6.78 -10.96 3.57
C SER A 274 7.04 -11.61 4.94
N LEU A 275 8.23 -12.12 5.19
CA LEU A 275 8.63 -12.71 6.47
C LEU A 275 8.90 -11.63 7.54
N GLU A 276 9.57 -10.54 7.20
CA GLU A 276 9.83 -9.43 8.11
C GLU A 276 8.53 -8.74 8.55
N GLY A 277 7.56 -8.59 7.67
CA GLY A 277 6.24 -8.03 7.99
C GLY A 277 5.44 -8.89 8.99
N LYS A 278 5.67 -10.22 9.02
CA LYS A 278 4.97 -11.14 9.93
C LYS A 278 5.65 -11.30 11.30
N THR A 279 6.96 -11.11 11.41
CA THR A 279 7.72 -11.49 12.62
C THR A 279 8.23 -10.34 13.47
N ASN A 280 8.44 -9.13 12.95
CA ASN A 280 9.25 -8.10 13.64
C ASN A 280 8.60 -6.73 13.77
N PHE A 281 7.29 -6.62 13.58
CA PHE A 281 6.63 -5.31 13.61
C PHE A 281 6.87 -4.55 14.93
N PHE A 282 6.72 -5.21 16.08
CA PHE A 282 6.92 -4.58 17.38
C PHE A 282 8.40 -4.37 17.74
N GLU A 283 9.28 -5.29 17.35
CA GLU A 283 10.72 -5.18 17.63
C GLU A 283 11.39 -4.09 16.80
N LYS A 284 11.02 -3.97 15.53
CA LYS A 284 11.61 -2.97 14.61
C LYS A 284 11.27 -1.55 15.02
N ARG A 285 10.01 -1.29 15.39
CA ARG A 285 9.57 0.04 15.84
C ARG A 285 10.23 0.47 17.15
N VAL A 286 10.40 -0.43 18.10
CA VAL A 286 11.14 -0.17 19.35
C VAL A 286 12.62 0.10 19.06
N ALA A 287 13.23 -0.58 18.10
CA ALA A 287 14.63 -0.38 17.71
C ALA A 287 14.83 0.94 16.95
N GLU A 288 13.87 1.36 16.12
CA GLU A 288 13.91 2.64 15.39
C GLU A 288 13.64 3.84 16.30
N TYR A 289 12.75 3.73 17.26
CA TYR A 289 12.59 4.73 18.33
C TYR A 289 13.87 4.91 19.14
N ARG A 290 14.63 3.84 19.38
CA ARG A 290 15.97 3.93 20.01
C ARG A 290 16.99 4.62 19.11
N LYS A 291 16.95 4.42 17.79
CA LYS A 291 17.84 5.09 16.83
C LYS A 291 17.54 6.58 16.65
N ALA A 292 16.32 7.02 16.90
CA ALA A 292 15.92 8.43 16.84
C ALA A 292 16.31 9.25 18.09
N GLY A 293 17.13 8.70 18.99
CA GLY A 293 17.68 9.43 20.16
C GLY A 293 16.71 9.63 21.32
N VAL A 294 15.51 9.05 21.27
CA VAL A 294 14.50 9.17 22.33
C VAL A 294 14.87 8.33 23.57
N GLY A 295 15.87 7.45 23.46
CA GLY A 295 16.34 6.59 24.56
C GLY A 295 17.67 7.01 25.21
N GLU A 296 18.41 7.97 24.64
CA GLU A 296 19.72 8.38 25.18
C GLU A 296 19.66 9.57 26.16
N ALA A 297 18.53 10.23 26.28
CA ALA A 297 18.36 11.39 27.20
C ALA A 297 17.90 11.02 28.61
N VAL A 298 17.72 9.75 28.93
CA VAL A 298 17.39 9.30 30.30
C VAL A 298 18.56 8.47 30.83
N GLY A 299 19.68 9.13 31.01
CA GLY A 299 20.66 8.70 31.97
C GLY A 299 20.01 8.78 33.34
N GLU A 300 19.93 7.65 34.02
CA GLU A 300 19.69 7.47 35.46
C GLU A 300 19.05 8.64 36.20
N SER A 301 17.71 8.76 36.10
CA SER A 301 16.93 9.34 37.18
C SER A 301 15.84 8.32 37.52
N THR A 302 16.15 7.55 38.54
CA THR A 302 15.20 6.80 39.34
C THR A 302 14.20 7.79 39.95
N ASN A 303 13.17 8.14 39.21
CA ASN A 303 11.95 8.68 39.78
C ASN A 303 10.82 7.73 39.35
N ALA A 304 10.68 6.66 40.11
CA ALA A 304 9.41 5.97 40.25
C ALA A 304 8.37 7.06 40.64
N PHE A 305 7.29 7.15 39.87
CA PHE A 305 6.11 7.90 40.31
C PHE A 305 5.65 7.29 41.60
N ASP A 306 5.84 8.00 42.69
CA ASP A 306 5.32 7.64 43.99
C ASP A 306 3.87 8.12 44.04
N PHE A 307 2.95 7.15 44.07
CA PHE A 307 1.50 7.39 44.18
C PHE A 307 1.04 7.78 45.56
N ASP A 308 1.95 7.94 46.55
CA ASP A 308 1.64 8.24 47.97
C ASP A 308 1.90 9.69 48.38
N SER A 309 2.06 10.64 47.46
CA SER A 309 2.10 12.04 47.85
C SER A 309 0.70 12.67 47.77
N ASP A 310 0.16 12.93 48.94
CA ASP A 310 -1.10 13.62 49.26
C ASP A 310 -1.35 14.88 48.41
N PHE A 311 -2.58 14.95 47.89
CA PHE A 311 -3.25 16.18 47.57
C PHE A 311 -4.11 16.63 48.76
#